data_893c15daab9863a16a76445c7a14daeb
#
_entry.id   893c15daab9863a16a76445c7a14daeb
#
_cell.length_a   1.000
_cell.length_b   1.000
_cell.length_c   1.000
_cell.angle_alpha   90.00
_cell.angle_beta   90.00
_cell.angle_gamma   90.00
#
_symmetry.space_group_name_H-M   'P 1'
#
loop_
_entity.id
_entity.type
_entity.pdbx_description
1 polymer ?
#
loop_
_entity_poly.entity_id
_entity_poly.type
_entity_poly.pdbx_seq_one_letter_code
_entity_poly.pdbx_strand_id
1 'polypeptide(L)'
;MKNYVWNERDIYLNLAKYESDSDCIVLGSSQIKQISSYRKKRSLSSSCNQLLNLGINGAVLEDYIVLSQSILENQKKAKNIIIAINAWTFNLNRDARWLHYKDDYDIALKKMFSENDNNYITNEITASYQTLLIKNLINIKYFISSLNLINSKKNYSIEMAKDFNFELGTTHKVLLPDGSIISSAETIEERKKNKKDLSKKREWNMQNWGIVPGVWYEKNAINIFIKLVNQLKKNFNVIFLITPYHPDVWSNEEQPSIKAMKNVELKANEIAKILNVDVIGSFNPEKVGCYSNEFMDEIHATDLCLSKLENVYVSN
;
A
#
# COMPACT_ATOMS: atom_id res chain seq x y z
N MET A 1 -29.92 -14.49 0.72
CA MET A 1 -28.73 -13.81 0.16
C MET A 1 -27.50 -14.41 0.81
N LYS A 2 -26.54 -14.91 0.03
CA LYS A 2 -25.27 -15.39 0.56
C LYS A 2 -24.51 -14.19 1.12
N ASN A 3 -24.09 -14.24 2.38
CA ASN A 3 -23.21 -13.23 2.97
C ASN A 3 -21.86 -13.30 2.27
N TYR A 4 -21.66 -12.49 1.25
CA TYR A 4 -20.34 -12.32 0.63
C TYR A 4 -19.49 -11.48 1.59
N VAL A 5 -18.53 -12.11 2.23
CA VAL A 5 -17.42 -11.39 2.85
C VAL A 5 -16.58 -10.85 1.69
N TRP A 6 -16.71 -9.57 1.39
CA TRP A 6 -15.93 -8.92 0.35
C TRP A 6 -14.47 -8.95 0.76
N ASN A 7 -13.65 -9.69 0.00
CA ASN A 7 -12.21 -9.62 0.17
C ASN A 7 -11.72 -8.33 -0.51
N GLU A 8 -10.96 -7.54 0.22
CA GLU A 8 -10.42 -6.28 -0.30
C GLU A 8 -9.58 -6.48 -1.56
N ARG A 9 -8.80 -7.57 -1.64
CA ARG A 9 -7.97 -7.90 -2.79
C ARG A 9 -8.79 -8.16 -4.05
N ASP A 10 -9.92 -8.87 -3.93
CA ASP A 10 -10.85 -9.09 -5.06
C ASP A 10 -11.44 -7.79 -5.57
N ILE A 11 -11.78 -6.86 -4.67
CA ILE A 11 -12.30 -5.55 -5.04
C ILE A 11 -11.28 -4.79 -5.90
N TYR A 12 -10.04 -4.67 -5.41
CA TYR A 12 -9.01 -3.92 -6.12
C TYR A 12 -8.52 -4.62 -7.39
N LEU A 13 -8.50 -5.94 -7.41
CA LEU A 13 -8.23 -6.70 -8.63
C LEU A 13 -9.32 -6.46 -9.68
N ASN A 14 -10.59 -6.44 -9.27
CA ASN A 14 -11.69 -6.11 -10.17
C ASN A 14 -11.60 -4.66 -10.68
N LEU A 15 -11.27 -3.69 -9.82
CA LEU A 15 -11.03 -2.31 -10.26
C LEU A 15 -9.90 -2.23 -11.29
N ALA A 16 -8.83 -3.00 -11.11
CA ALA A 16 -7.73 -3.06 -12.08
C ALA A 16 -8.12 -3.74 -13.41
N LYS A 17 -9.05 -4.71 -13.37
CA LYS A 17 -9.56 -5.43 -14.55
C LYS A 17 -10.55 -4.60 -15.39
N TYR A 18 -11.27 -3.65 -14.81
CA TYR A 18 -12.18 -2.79 -15.55
C TYR A 18 -11.44 -1.54 -16.04
N GLU A 19 -11.54 -1.26 -17.33
CA GLU A 19 -10.98 -0.04 -17.92
C GLU A 19 -11.55 1.19 -17.22
N SER A 20 -10.68 2.08 -16.77
CA SER A 20 -11.05 3.37 -16.17
C SER A 20 -10.67 4.53 -17.08
N ASP A 21 -11.29 5.69 -16.86
CA ASP A 21 -10.91 6.94 -17.53
C ASP A 21 -9.71 7.63 -16.86
N SER A 22 -9.06 6.94 -15.93
CA SER A 22 -7.94 7.48 -15.17
C SER A 22 -6.68 7.59 -16.03
N ASP A 23 -6.02 8.74 -15.94
CA ASP A 23 -4.73 8.99 -16.60
C ASP A 23 -3.55 8.54 -15.72
N CYS A 24 -3.84 8.18 -14.46
CA CYS A 24 -2.86 7.85 -13.44
C CYS A 24 -3.36 6.72 -12.54
N ILE A 25 -2.49 5.76 -12.23
CA ILE A 25 -2.80 4.64 -11.34
C ILE A 25 -1.85 4.69 -10.14
N VAL A 26 -2.37 4.55 -8.94
CA VAL A 26 -1.56 4.52 -7.71
C VAL A 26 -1.64 3.14 -7.08
N LEU A 27 -0.51 2.43 -7.04
CA LEU A 27 -0.34 1.14 -6.36
C LEU A 27 0.27 1.36 -4.99
N GLY A 28 -0.24 0.70 -3.96
CA GLY A 28 0.35 0.83 -2.63
C GLY A 28 -0.41 0.12 -1.52
N SER A 29 -0.04 0.45 -0.29
CA SER A 29 -0.69 -0.08 0.90
C SER A 29 -1.81 0.84 1.40
N SER A 30 -2.27 0.58 2.64
CA SER A 30 -3.27 1.44 3.30
C SER A 30 -2.87 2.91 3.44
N GLN A 31 -1.59 3.23 3.35
CA GLN A 31 -1.06 4.59 3.48
C GLN A 31 -1.52 5.51 2.34
N ILE A 32 -1.81 4.96 1.15
CA ILE A 32 -2.27 5.75 0.00
C ILE A 32 -3.80 5.85 -0.12
N LYS A 33 -4.57 5.14 0.68
CA LYS A 33 -6.05 5.06 0.55
C LYS A 33 -6.77 6.39 0.64
N GLN A 34 -6.12 7.40 1.22
CA GLN A 34 -6.64 8.76 1.32
C GLN A 34 -6.32 9.62 0.09
N ILE A 35 -5.47 9.14 -0.83
CA ILE A 35 -5.19 9.82 -2.11
C ILE A 35 -6.39 9.64 -3.03
N SER A 36 -7.04 10.74 -3.44
CA SER A 36 -8.29 10.70 -4.19
C SER A 36 -8.45 11.90 -5.12
N SER A 37 -9.02 11.65 -6.28
CA SER A 37 -9.46 12.72 -7.21
C SER A 37 -10.64 13.52 -6.68
N TYR A 38 -11.39 12.98 -5.72
CA TYR A 38 -12.60 13.59 -5.15
C TYR A 38 -12.33 14.54 -3.98
N ARG A 39 -11.08 14.66 -3.50
CA ARG A 39 -10.74 15.53 -2.39
C ARG A 39 -10.48 16.96 -2.85
N LYS A 40 -10.88 17.93 -1.98
CA LYS A 40 -10.60 19.36 -2.22
C LYS A 40 -9.10 19.66 -2.33
N LYS A 41 -8.30 19.07 -1.44
CA LYS A 41 -6.84 19.12 -1.49
C LYS A 41 -6.34 17.85 -2.14
N ARG A 42 -6.07 17.94 -3.43
CA ARG A 42 -5.63 16.80 -4.23
C ARG A 42 -4.15 16.57 -4.03
N SER A 43 -3.81 15.33 -3.77
CA SER A 43 -2.43 14.85 -3.82
C SER A 43 -2.09 14.48 -5.26
N LEU A 44 -0.83 14.61 -5.65
CA LEU A 44 -0.31 14.20 -6.95
C LEU A 44 -0.96 14.96 -8.13
N SER A 45 -1.38 16.21 -7.87
CA SER A 45 -2.10 17.01 -8.87
C SER A 45 -1.23 17.46 -10.05
N SER A 46 0.09 17.51 -9.89
CA SER A 46 1.04 17.77 -10.97
C SER A 46 1.20 16.56 -11.90
N SER A 47 1.01 15.35 -11.38
CA SER A 47 1.22 14.09 -12.10
C SER A 47 -0.08 13.45 -12.59
N CYS A 48 -1.22 13.76 -11.96
CA CYS A 48 -2.51 13.09 -12.16
C CYS A 48 -3.68 14.06 -12.27
N ASN A 49 -4.48 13.97 -13.35
CA ASN A 49 -5.77 14.65 -13.42
C ASN A 49 -6.90 13.79 -12.85
N GLN A 50 -6.96 12.54 -13.26
CA GLN A 50 -7.87 11.53 -12.71
C GLN A 50 -7.06 10.30 -12.33
N LEU A 51 -7.17 9.88 -11.08
CA LEU A 51 -6.43 8.73 -10.59
C LEU A 51 -7.34 7.53 -10.31
N LEU A 52 -6.77 6.33 -10.45
CA LEU A 52 -7.29 5.08 -9.92
C LEU A 52 -6.40 4.65 -8.75
N ASN A 53 -6.96 4.61 -7.55
CA ASN A 53 -6.26 4.21 -6.34
C ASN A 53 -6.45 2.71 -6.07
N LEU A 54 -5.37 1.96 -6.12
CA LEU A 54 -5.34 0.52 -5.87
C LEU A 54 -4.59 0.19 -4.56
N GLY A 55 -4.87 0.98 -3.52
CA GLY A 55 -4.28 0.81 -2.19
C GLY A 55 -4.89 -0.34 -1.40
N ILE A 56 -4.13 -1.40 -1.15
CA ILE A 56 -4.55 -2.60 -0.39
C ILE A 56 -3.98 -2.57 1.03
N ASN A 57 -4.78 -2.91 2.04
CA ASN A 57 -4.28 -3.01 3.42
C ASN A 57 -3.13 -4.00 3.54
N GLY A 58 -1.96 -3.51 3.97
CA GLY A 58 -0.76 -4.33 4.10
C GLY A 58 -0.30 -4.94 2.77
N ALA A 59 -0.43 -4.19 1.66
CA ALA A 59 0.05 -4.64 0.37
C ALA A 59 1.53 -5.05 0.42
N VAL A 60 1.84 -6.14 -0.23
CA VAL A 60 3.17 -6.71 -0.40
C VAL A 60 3.54 -6.77 -1.88
N LEU A 61 4.77 -7.14 -2.19
CA LEU A 61 5.26 -7.17 -3.57
C LEU A 61 4.42 -8.10 -4.47
N GLU A 62 3.91 -9.18 -3.92
CA GLU A 62 3.02 -10.12 -4.61
C GLU A 62 1.71 -9.45 -5.03
N ASP A 63 1.14 -8.58 -4.18
CA ASP A 63 -0.03 -7.76 -4.53
C ASP A 63 0.27 -6.84 -5.72
N TYR A 64 1.44 -6.22 -5.73
CA TYR A 64 1.86 -5.34 -6.83
C TYR A 64 2.00 -6.09 -8.15
N ILE A 65 2.51 -7.32 -8.13
CA ILE A 65 2.65 -8.15 -9.33
C ILE A 65 1.27 -8.49 -9.92
N VAL A 66 0.34 -8.94 -9.09
CA VAL A 66 -1.03 -9.30 -9.54
C VAL A 66 -1.75 -8.09 -10.13
N LEU A 67 -1.74 -6.97 -9.42
CA LEU A 67 -2.39 -5.74 -9.89
C LEU A 67 -1.73 -5.20 -11.16
N SER A 68 -0.40 -5.21 -11.24
CA SER A 68 0.34 -4.71 -12.39
C SER A 68 0.03 -5.49 -13.67
N GLN A 69 -0.12 -6.81 -13.59
CA GLN A 69 -0.52 -7.63 -14.73
C GLN A 69 -1.91 -7.22 -15.24
N SER A 70 -2.88 -7.05 -14.33
CA SER A 70 -4.22 -6.61 -14.70
C SER A 70 -4.24 -5.20 -15.28
N ILE A 71 -3.41 -4.29 -14.76
CA ILE A 71 -3.23 -2.93 -15.29
C ILE A 71 -2.68 -2.96 -16.72
N LEU A 72 -1.63 -3.74 -16.96
CA LEU A 72 -1.01 -3.87 -18.29
C LEU A 72 -2.02 -4.36 -19.34
N GLU A 73 -2.95 -5.20 -18.96
CA GLU A 73 -3.96 -5.74 -19.88
C GLU A 73 -5.13 -4.78 -20.13
N ASN A 74 -5.56 -4.02 -19.10
CA ASN A 74 -6.87 -3.38 -19.14
C ASN A 74 -6.83 -1.85 -19.06
N GLN A 75 -5.80 -1.23 -18.47
CA GLN A 75 -5.78 0.22 -18.24
C GLN A 75 -5.05 0.96 -19.37
N LYS A 76 -5.71 1.06 -20.53
CA LYS A 76 -5.08 1.61 -21.75
C LYS A 76 -4.97 3.13 -21.78
N LYS A 77 -5.78 3.85 -20.98
CA LYS A 77 -5.80 5.32 -20.92
C LYS A 77 -4.78 5.88 -19.93
N ALA A 78 -4.35 5.08 -18.98
CA ALA A 78 -3.36 5.49 -18.00
C ALA A 78 -2.01 5.79 -18.66
N LYS A 79 -1.42 6.91 -18.29
CA LYS A 79 -0.08 7.34 -18.74
C LYS A 79 0.96 7.14 -17.64
N ASN A 80 0.56 7.37 -16.40
CA ASN A 80 1.42 7.30 -15.23
C ASN A 80 1.02 6.14 -14.32
N ILE A 81 2.01 5.42 -13.80
CA ILE A 81 1.86 4.51 -12.66
C ILE A 81 2.72 5.02 -11.51
N ILE A 82 2.09 5.25 -10.38
CA ILE A 82 2.74 5.66 -9.14
C ILE A 82 2.79 4.46 -8.21
N ILE A 83 3.99 4.04 -7.85
CA ILE A 83 4.22 2.89 -6.97
C ILE A 83 4.63 3.40 -5.60
N ALA A 84 3.75 3.21 -4.61
CA ALA A 84 4.08 3.58 -3.23
C ALA A 84 5.06 2.59 -2.61
N ILE A 85 6.18 3.11 -2.16
CA ILE A 85 7.20 2.36 -1.43
C ILE A 85 6.85 2.43 0.06
N ASN A 86 6.66 1.27 0.67
CA ASN A 86 6.47 1.13 2.10
C ASN A 86 7.76 0.61 2.74
N ALA A 87 7.89 0.74 4.05
CA ALA A 87 9.06 0.24 4.77
C ALA A 87 9.30 -1.27 4.61
N TRP A 88 8.30 -2.03 4.15
CA TRP A 88 8.35 -3.48 3.92
C TRP A 88 8.29 -3.89 2.44
N THR A 89 8.29 -2.93 1.50
CA THR A 89 8.14 -3.23 0.06
C THR A 89 9.21 -4.20 -0.46
N PHE A 90 10.42 -4.12 0.08
CA PHE A 90 11.52 -4.98 -0.34
C PHE A 90 11.68 -6.25 0.51
N ASN A 91 10.57 -6.78 1.01
CA ASN A 91 10.53 -8.03 1.77
C ASN A 91 9.46 -8.96 1.21
N LEU A 92 9.80 -10.23 0.97
CA LEU A 92 8.87 -11.23 0.43
C LEU A 92 8.00 -11.84 1.53
N ASN A 93 6.79 -12.26 1.14
CA ASN A 93 5.87 -13.04 1.98
C ASN A 93 5.61 -12.46 3.38
N ARG A 94 5.52 -11.14 3.49
CA ARG A 94 5.30 -10.47 4.79
C ARG A 94 3.86 -10.55 5.26
N ASP A 95 2.93 -10.73 4.34
CA ASP A 95 1.50 -10.84 4.63
C ASP A 95 0.91 -11.99 3.84
N ALA A 96 0.31 -12.95 4.53
CA ALA A 96 -0.26 -14.14 3.90
C ALA A 96 -1.56 -13.87 3.12
N ARG A 97 -2.15 -12.67 3.26
CA ARG A 97 -3.45 -12.37 2.65
C ARG A 97 -3.42 -12.37 1.13
N TRP A 98 -2.26 -12.14 0.49
CA TRP A 98 -2.10 -12.24 -0.97
C TRP A 98 -2.39 -13.64 -1.50
N LEU A 99 -2.26 -14.68 -0.68
CA LEU A 99 -2.56 -16.08 -1.05
C LEU A 99 -4.01 -16.30 -1.47
N HIS A 100 -4.88 -15.36 -1.12
CA HIS A 100 -6.27 -15.38 -1.52
C HIS A 100 -6.43 -15.41 -3.06
N TYR A 101 -5.53 -14.75 -3.79
CA TYR A 101 -5.50 -14.77 -5.25
C TYR A 101 -4.20 -15.39 -5.81
N LYS A 102 -3.75 -16.48 -5.18
CA LYS A 102 -2.52 -17.16 -5.62
C LYS A 102 -2.57 -17.58 -7.09
N ASP A 103 -3.73 -18.00 -7.59
CA ASP A 103 -3.88 -18.39 -9.00
C ASP A 103 -3.69 -17.20 -9.94
N ASP A 104 -4.24 -16.01 -9.61
CA ASP A 104 -3.97 -14.77 -10.36
C ASP A 104 -2.50 -14.41 -10.30
N TYR A 105 -1.83 -14.64 -9.17
CA TYR A 105 -0.40 -14.41 -9.02
C TYR A 105 0.44 -15.33 -9.93
N ASP A 106 0.15 -16.61 -9.97
CA ASP A 106 0.83 -17.59 -10.82
C ASP A 106 0.63 -17.24 -12.32
N ILE A 107 -0.56 -16.75 -12.69
CA ILE A 107 -0.85 -16.24 -14.04
C ILE A 107 -0.03 -14.98 -14.33
N ALA A 108 0.01 -14.04 -13.38
CA ALA A 108 0.75 -12.80 -13.53
C ALA A 108 2.25 -13.04 -13.74
N LEU A 109 2.85 -13.95 -12.97
CA LEU A 109 4.25 -14.35 -13.15
C LEU A 109 4.52 -14.85 -14.57
N LYS A 110 3.69 -15.77 -15.07
CA LYS A 110 3.86 -16.35 -16.41
C LYS A 110 3.72 -15.34 -17.53
N LYS A 111 2.87 -14.31 -17.36
CA LYS A 111 2.62 -13.29 -18.38
C LYS A 111 3.64 -12.15 -18.36
N MET A 112 4.11 -11.80 -17.18
CA MET A 112 4.98 -10.62 -17.01
C MET A 112 6.46 -10.92 -17.10
N PHE A 113 6.87 -12.15 -16.80
CA PHE A 113 8.29 -12.51 -16.68
C PHE A 113 8.67 -13.65 -17.61
N SER A 114 9.97 -13.73 -17.97
CA SER A 114 10.51 -14.83 -18.74
C SER A 114 10.44 -16.15 -17.93
N GLU A 115 10.52 -17.28 -18.60
CA GLU A 115 10.49 -18.60 -17.94
C GLU A 115 11.61 -18.73 -16.88
N ASN A 116 12.81 -18.26 -17.19
CA ASN A 116 13.93 -18.26 -16.24
C ASN A 116 13.65 -17.37 -15.02
N ASP A 117 13.05 -16.20 -15.25
CA ASP A 117 12.67 -15.28 -14.17
C ASP A 117 11.54 -15.87 -13.31
N ASN A 118 10.56 -16.52 -13.93
CA ASN A 118 9.46 -17.19 -13.24
C ASN A 118 9.95 -18.29 -12.29
N ASN A 119 10.86 -19.14 -12.77
CA ASN A 119 11.44 -20.21 -11.96
C ASN A 119 12.19 -19.64 -10.74
N TYR A 120 12.97 -18.57 -10.95
CA TYR A 120 13.67 -17.88 -9.87
C TYR A 120 12.70 -17.31 -8.84
N ILE A 121 11.71 -16.53 -9.29
CA ILE A 121 10.70 -15.89 -8.41
C ILE A 121 9.90 -16.94 -7.66
N THR A 122 9.44 -18.00 -8.34
CA THR A 122 8.65 -19.08 -7.76
C THR A 122 9.44 -19.84 -6.68
N ASN A 123 10.71 -20.15 -6.92
CA ASN A 123 11.53 -20.85 -5.95
C ASN A 123 11.74 -20.03 -4.66
N GLU A 124 12.05 -18.74 -4.79
CA GLU A 124 12.24 -17.84 -3.66
C GLU A 124 10.97 -17.68 -2.82
N ILE A 125 9.84 -17.49 -3.48
CA ILE A 125 8.56 -17.33 -2.80
C ILE A 125 8.08 -18.65 -2.17
N THR A 126 8.29 -19.79 -2.83
CA THR A 126 7.87 -21.09 -2.29
C THR A 126 8.59 -21.43 -0.99
N ALA A 127 9.90 -21.20 -0.91
CA ALA A 127 10.66 -21.43 0.31
C ALA A 127 10.17 -20.56 1.48
N SER A 128 9.91 -19.28 1.22
CA SER A 128 9.35 -18.34 2.20
C SER A 128 7.89 -18.66 2.54
N TYR A 129 7.10 -19.12 1.58
CA TYR A 129 5.70 -19.49 1.71
C TYR A 129 5.48 -20.68 2.67
N GLN A 130 6.28 -21.74 2.58
CA GLN A 130 6.17 -22.89 3.48
C GLN A 130 6.34 -22.47 4.94
N THR A 131 7.30 -21.58 5.19
CA THR A 131 7.51 -21.01 6.53
C THR A 131 6.31 -20.19 7.01
N LEU A 132 5.69 -19.42 6.10
CA LEU A 132 4.51 -18.60 6.38
C LEU A 132 3.28 -19.47 6.67
N LEU A 133 3.05 -20.54 5.91
CA LEU A 133 1.96 -21.49 6.15
C LEU A 133 2.06 -22.11 7.53
N ILE A 134 3.24 -22.59 7.93
CA ILE A 134 3.45 -23.20 9.25
C ILE A 134 3.15 -22.19 10.36
N LYS A 135 3.61 -20.95 10.23
CA LYS A 135 3.33 -19.88 11.21
C LYS A 135 1.84 -19.55 11.32
N ASN A 136 1.10 -19.60 10.20
CA ASN A 136 -0.33 -19.27 10.17
C ASN A 136 -1.22 -20.42 10.63
N LEU A 137 -0.86 -21.67 10.38
CA LEU A 137 -1.59 -22.85 10.88
C LEU A 137 -1.65 -22.91 12.40
N ILE A 138 -0.65 -22.33 13.10
CA ILE A 138 -0.55 -22.34 14.56
C ILE A 138 -1.11 -21.02 15.17
N ASN A 139 -1.66 -20.12 14.36
CA ASN A 139 -2.06 -18.80 14.84
C ASN A 139 -3.50 -18.78 15.39
N ILE A 140 -3.62 -18.98 16.71
CA ILE A 140 -4.90 -18.94 17.46
C ILE A 140 -5.69 -17.64 17.22
N LYS A 141 -5.03 -16.50 16.95
CA LYS A 141 -5.73 -15.23 16.66
C LYS A 141 -6.55 -15.31 15.37
N TYR A 142 -6.07 -15.97 14.34
CA TYR A 142 -6.84 -16.17 13.10
C TYR A 142 -8.04 -17.08 13.33
N PHE A 143 -7.90 -18.13 14.12
CA PHE A 143 -9.00 -19.01 14.49
C PHE A 143 -10.11 -18.26 15.27
N ILE A 144 -9.74 -17.49 16.28
CA ILE A 144 -10.69 -16.66 17.05
C ILE A 144 -11.34 -15.60 16.17
N SER A 145 -10.58 -14.93 15.30
CA SER A 145 -11.13 -13.93 14.36
C SER A 145 -12.11 -14.56 13.38
N SER A 146 -11.85 -15.77 12.90
CA SER A 146 -12.76 -16.52 12.01
C SER A 146 -14.05 -16.90 12.72
N LEU A 147 -13.98 -17.33 13.99
CA LEU A 147 -15.17 -17.62 14.81
C LEU A 147 -16.00 -16.34 15.07
N ASN A 148 -15.35 -15.21 15.32
CA ASN A 148 -16.04 -13.92 15.50
C ASN A 148 -16.71 -13.45 14.20
N LEU A 149 -16.13 -13.72 13.02
CA LEU A 149 -16.73 -13.42 11.73
C LEU A 149 -18.01 -14.24 11.47
N ILE A 150 -18.00 -15.52 11.82
CA ILE A 150 -19.15 -16.43 11.68
C ILE A 150 -20.32 -15.94 12.56
N ASN A 151 -20.03 -15.38 13.74
CA ASN A 151 -21.02 -14.86 14.69
C ASN A 151 -21.43 -13.42 14.43
N SER A 152 -20.73 -12.66 13.60
CA SER A 152 -21.08 -11.27 13.29
C SER A 152 -22.14 -11.19 12.19
N LYS A 153 -23.39 -10.98 12.56
CA LYS A 153 -24.48 -10.62 11.63
C LYS A 153 -24.34 -9.14 11.21
N LYS A 154 -23.27 -8.75 10.54
CA LYS A 154 -23.18 -7.38 9.99
C LYS A 154 -23.82 -7.35 8.61
N ASN A 155 -24.93 -6.65 8.49
CA ASN A 155 -25.52 -6.30 7.20
C ASN A 155 -24.70 -5.18 6.57
N TYR A 156 -24.18 -5.40 5.39
CA TYR A 156 -23.52 -4.36 4.60
C TYR A 156 -24.55 -3.83 3.59
N SER A 157 -24.86 -2.55 3.66
CA SER A 157 -25.61 -1.84 2.63
C SER A 157 -24.61 -1.02 1.78
N ILE A 158 -24.81 -1.03 0.46
CA ILE A 158 -24.11 -0.13 -0.46
C ILE A 158 -25.02 1.09 -0.62
N GLU A 159 -24.75 2.15 0.12
CA GLU A 159 -25.37 3.44 -0.10
C GLU A 159 -24.40 4.32 -0.88
N MET A 160 -24.85 4.84 -2.03
CA MET A 160 -24.13 5.88 -2.76
C MET A 160 -24.41 7.22 -2.08
N ALA A 161 -23.50 7.65 -1.24
CA ALA A 161 -23.58 8.96 -0.62
C ALA A 161 -23.24 10.06 -1.64
N LYS A 162 -24.10 11.08 -1.75
CA LYS A 162 -23.93 12.19 -2.69
C LYS A 162 -23.07 13.34 -2.16
N ASP A 163 -22.99 13.48 -0.82
CA ASP A 163 -22.21 14.53 -0.17
C ASP A 163 -21.28 13.93 0.88
N PHE A 164 -19.98 13.95 0.61
CA PHE A 164 -18.97 13.36 1.48
C PHE A 164 -18.26 14.44 2.31
N ASN A 165 -18.35 14.33 3.63
CA ASN A 165 -17.44 15.02 4.52
C ASN A 165 -16.28 14.09 4.90
N PHE A 166 -15.15 14.26 4.21
CA PHE A 166 -13.97 13.42 4.43
C PHE A 166 -13.34 13.56 5.83
N GLU A 167 -13.54 14.70 6.50
CA GLU A 167 -12.95 14.98 7.81
C GLU A 167 -13.73 14.32 8.95
N LEU A 168 -15.06 14.29 8.82
CA LEU A 168 -15.95 13.71 9.82
C LEU A 168 -16.14 12.21 9.62
N GLY A 169 -15.82 11.70 8.42
CA GLY A 169 -16.12 10.33 8.03
C GLY A 169 -17.60 10.11 7.74
N THR A 170 -17.94 8.88 7.55
CA THR A 170 -19.31 8.41 7.27
C THR A 170 -19.76 7.39 8.31
N THR A 171 -21.03 7.02 8.34
CA THR A 171 -21.53 5.96 9.23
C THR A 171 -20.79 4.63 8.98
N HIS A 172 -20.47 4.36 7.71
CA HIS A 172 -19.74 3.17 7.30
C HIS A 172 -18.52 3.55 6.44
N LYS A 173 -17.54 2.66 6.35
CA LYS A 173 -16.44 2.81 5.41
C LYS A 173 -16.98 2.80 3.98
N VAL A 174 -16.65 3.82 3.18
CA VAL A 174 -17.10 3.98 1.79
C VAL A 174 -15.93 3.87 0.83
N LEU A 175 -16.07 3.03 -0.19
CA LEU A 175 -15.18 2.96 -1.34
C LEU A 175 -15.69 3.94 -2.40
N LEU A 176 -14.83 4.84 -2.85
CA LEU A 176 -15.14 5.79 -3.92
C LEU A 176 -14.88 5.17 -5.31
N PRO A 177 -15.45 5.75 -6.38
CA PRO A 177 -15.25 5.23 -7.73
C PRO A 177 -13.79 5.19 -8.20
N ASP A 178 -12.93 6.05 -7.64
CA ASP A 178 -11.48 6.05 -7.91
C ASP A 178 -10.71 5.03 -7.05
N GLY A 179 -11.38 4.16 -6.30
CA GLY A 179 -10.76 3.17 -5.43
C GLY A 179 -10.25 3.72 -4.08
N SER A 180 -10.29 5.03 -3.88
CA SER A 180 -9.95 5.63 -2.59
C SER A 180 -11.05 5.37 -1.54
N ILE A 181 -10.75 5.63 -0.26
CA ILE A 181 -11.63 5.28 0.84
C ILE A 181 -11.94 6.47 1.71
N ILE A 182 -13.21 6.59 2.11
CA ILE A 182 -13.64 7.38 3.26
C ILE A 182 -13.75 6.44 4.46
N SER A 183 -13.00 6.73 5.52
CA SER A 183 -13.09 5.97 6.77
C SER A 183 -14.41 6.25 7.48
N SER A 184 -14.93 5.27 8.27
CA SER A 184 -16.07 5.55 9.15
C SER A 184 -15.68 6.51 10.26
N ALA A 185 -16.65 7.28 10.78
CA ALA A 185 -16.44 8.19 11.91
C ALA A 185 -15.90 7.43 13.13
N GLU A 186 -16.42 6.23 13.40
CA GLU A 186 -15.92 5.34 14.46
C GLU A 186 -14.41 5.03 14.28
N THR A 187 -14.00 4.65 13.07
CA THR A 187 -12.59 4.38 12.78
C THR A 187 -11.70 5.62 12.97
N ILE A 188 -12.18 6.79 12.57
CA ILE A 188 -11.46 8.05 12.74
C ILE A 188 -11.28 8.38 14.22
N GLU A 189 -12.33 8.23 15.02
CA GLU A 189 -12.29 8.48 16.47
C GLU A 189 -11.37 7.48 17.19
N GLU A 190 -11.46 6.19 16.86
CA GLU A 190 -10.59 5.15 17.41
C GLU A 190 -9.12 5.47 17.13
N ARG A 191 -8.78 5.85 15.90
CA ARG A 191 -7.42 6.25 15.52
C ARG A 191 -6.96 7.49 16.27
N LYS A 192 -7.81 8.52 16.40
CA LYS A 192 -7.51 9.72 17.20
C LYS A 192 -7.24 9.39 18.66
N LYS A 193 -7.99 8.44 19.24
CA LYS A 193 -7.79 7.97 20.61
C LYS A 193 -6.43 7.24 20.75
N ASN A 194 -6.13 6.33 19.83
CA ASN A 194 -4.87 5.60 19.82
C ASN A 194 -3.66 6.51 19.62
N LYS A 195 -3.82 7.59 18.83
CA LYS A 195 -2.78 8.59 18.59
C LYS A 195 -2.34 9.33 19.86
N LYS A 196 -3.26 9.61 20.79
CA LYS A 196 -2.92 10.29 22.06
C LYS A 196 -1.91 9.52 22.91
N ASP A 197 -1.78 8.21 22.68
CA ASP A 197 -0.86 7.35 23.42
C ASP A 197 0.50 7.15 22.72
N LEU A 198 0.71 7.73 21.51
CA LEU A 198 1.97 7.58 20.77
C LEU A 198 3.18 8.12 21.52
N SER A 199 3.02 9.26 22.20
CA SER A 199 4.08 9.85 23.02
C SER A 199 4.52 8.97 24.21
N LYS A 200 3.68 7.99 24.59
CA LYS A 200 3.95 7.04 25.68
C LYS A 200 4.54 5.72 25.20
N LYS A 201 4.43 5.40 23.90
CA LYS A 201 5.01 4.18 23.32
C LYS A 201 6.50 4.36 23.15
N ARG A 202 7.29 3.83 24.09
CA ARG A 202 8.75 3.88 24.07
C ARG A 202 9.39 3.14 22.90
N GLU A 203 8.67 2.17 22.31
CA GLU A 203 9.14 1.40 21.15
C GLU A 203 7.98 1.16 20.19
N TRP A 204 8.12 1.67 18.98
CA TRP A 204 7.24 1.30 17.90
C TRP A 204 7.73 -0.03 17.31
N ASN A 205 7.01 -1.10 17.60
CA ASN A 205 7.43 -2.45 17.22
C ASN A 205 7.04 -2.74 15.76
N MET A 206 7.98 -2.51 14.85
CA MET A 206 7.81 -2.84 13.43
C MET A 206 7.84 -4.35 13.14
N GLN A 207 8.14 -5.21 14.10
CA GLN A 207 8.06 -6.67 13.91
C GLN A 207 6.65 -7.09 13.49
N ASN A 208 5.62 -6.39 13.99
CA ASN A 208 4.23 -6.61 13.58
C ASN A 208 3.99 -6.28 12.09
N TRP A 209 4.88 -5.51 11.46
CA TRP A 209 4.84 -5.11 10.07
C TRP A 209 5.86 -5.87 9.22
N GLY A 210 6.45 -6.93 9.78
CA GLY A 210 7.38 -7.79 9.07
C GLY A 210 8.78 -7.23 8.87
N ILE A 211 9.13 -6.12 9.51
CA ILE A 211 10.50 -5.61 9.50
C ILE A 211 11.24 -6.22 10.67
N VAL A 212 12.12 -7.17 10.37
CA VAL A 212 12.97 -7.83 11.36
C VAL A 212 14.18 -6.93 11.63
N PRO A 213 14.53 -6.63 12.89
CA PRO A 213 15.76 -5.90 13.21
C PRO A 213 16.96 -6.54 12.51
N GLY A 214 17.75 -5.74 11.79
CA GLY A 214 18.93 -6.18 11.07
C GLY A 214 18.72 -6.67 9.61
N VAL A 215 17.49 -6.97 9.20
CA VAL A 215 17.15 -7.29 7.80
C VAL A 215 16.22 -6.21 7.27
N TRP A 216 16.81 -5.18 6.68
CA TRP A 216 16.09 -4.01 6.18
C TRP A 216 15.40 -4.26 4.85
N TYR A 217 16.00 -5.11 4.02
CA TYR A 217 15.49 -5.51 2.72
C TYR A 217 16.15 -6.82 2.25
N GLU A 218 15.44 -7.56 1.43
CA GLU A 218 15.90 -8.80 0.82
C GLU A 218 16.36 -8.54 -0.60
N LYS A 219 17.58 -8.99 -0.97
CA LYS A 219 18.13 -8.80 -2.30
C LYS A 219 17.21 -9.35 -3.39
N ASN A 220 16.56 -10.48 -3.12
CA ASN A 220 15.66 -11.13 -4.06
C ASN A 220 14.39 -10.30 -4.29
N ALA A 221 13.80 -9.72 -3.22
CA ALA A 221 12.67 -8.82 -3.34
C ALA A 221 13.02 -7.58 -4.19
N ILE A 222 14.20 -7.00 -3.99
CA ILE A 222 14.68 -5.88 -4.80
C ILE A 222 14.79 -6.28 -6.27
N ASN A 223 15.39 -7.43 -6.58
CA ASN A 223 15.52 -7.90 -7.95
C ASN A 223 14.16 -8.11 -8.63
N ILE A 224 13.21 -8.71 -7.92
CA ILE A 224 11.83 -8.89 -8.40
C ILE A 224 11.15 -7.53 -8.62
N PHE A 225 11.31 -6.60 -7.69
CA PHE A 225 10.76 -5.25 -7.81
C PHE A 225 11.33 -4.51 -9.03
N ILE A 226 12.65 -4.57 -9.25
CA ILE A 226 13.30 -3.97 -10.43
C ILE A 226 12.72 -4.55 -11.72
N LYS A 227 12.54 -5.87 -11.79
CA LYS A 227 11.94 -6.53 -12.96
C LYS A 227 10.50 -6.08 -13.17
N LEU A 228 9.70 -5.97 -12.12
CA LEU A 228 8.35 -5.45 -12.16
C LEU A 228 8.30 -4.03 -12.73
N VAL A 229 9.12 -3.13 -12.20
CA VAL A 229 9.19 -1.75 -12.68
C VAL A 229 9.59 -1.68 -14.15
N ASN A 230 10.57 -2.47 -14.58
CA ASN A 230 10.98 -2.54 -15.98
C ASN A 230 9.85 -3.02 -16.91
N GLN A 231 8.98 -3.94 -16.46
CA GLN A 231 7.81 -4.34 -17.26
C GLN A 231 6.82 -3.18 -17.38
N LEU A 232 6.52 -2.49 -16.28
CA LEU A 232 5.59 -1.35 -16.28
C LEU A 232 6.11 -0.18 -17.14
N LYS A 233 7.40 0.11 -17.10
CA LYS A 233 8.04 1.17 -17.90
C LYS A 233 7.91 1.00 -19.41
N LYS A 234 7.56 -0.18 -19.90
CA LYS A 234 7.32 -0.40 -21.34
C LYS A 234 6.07 0.32 -21.85
N ASN A 235 5.10 0.58 -20.95
CA ASN A 235 3.80 1.15 -21.31
C ASN A 235 3.47 2.44 -20.57
N PHE A 236 4.14 2.71 -19.43
CA PHE A 236 3.79 3.80 -18.53
C PHE A 236 5.02 4.60 -18.11
N ASN A 237 4.82 5.86 -17.79
CA ASN A 237 5.74 6.61 -16.96
C ASN A 237 5.58 6.14 -15.52
N VAL A 238 6.64 5.61 -14.91
CA VAL A 238 6.62 5.10 -13.54
C VAL A 238 7.22 6.12 -12.59
N ILE A 239 6.56 6.35 -11.46
CA ILE A 239 6.99 7.27 -10.40
C ILE A 239 6.94 6.52 -9.07
N PHE A 240 7.96 6.65 -8.24
CA PHE A 240 7.92 6.14 -6.86
C PHE A 240 7.32 7.16 -5.93
N LEU A 241 6.50 6.70 -5.00
CA LEU A 241 5.85 7.51 -3.98
C LEU A 241 6.26 7.02 -2.59
N ILE A 242 6.73 7.93 -1.74
CA ILE A 242 7.10 7.63 -0.36
C ILE A 242 6.23 8.47 0.56
N THR A 243 5.33 7.82 1.32
CA THR A 243 4.41 8.50 2.23
C THR A 243 5.02 8.67 3.62
N PRO A 244 4.87 9.84 4.27
CA PRO A 244 5.49 10.12 5.55
C PRO A 244 4.86 9.35 6.70
N TYR A 245 5.65 9.11 7.74
CA TYR A 245 5.22 8.61 9.03
C TYR A 245 4.94 9.75 10.01
N HIS A 246 4.20 9.47 11.08
CA HIS A 246 3.90 10.46 12.10
C HIS A 246 5.19 11.04 12.74
N PRO A 247 5.28 12.35 13.01
CA PRO A 247 6.48 12.96 13.61
C PRO A 247 6.97 12.28 14.90
N ASP A 248 6.05 11.87 15.79
CA ASP A 248 6.42 11.19 17.03
C ASP A 248 7.04 9.80 16.80
N VAL A 249 6.69 9.13 15.68
CA VAL A 249 7.34 7.89 15.24
C VAL A 249 8.75 8.19 14.73
N TRP A 250 8.91 9.28 14.00
CA TRP A 250 10.17 9.66 13.36
C TRP A 250 11.19 10.28 14.31
N SER A 251 10.75 10.87 15.43
CA SER A 251 11.57 11.66 16.35
C SER A 251 12.68 10.88 17.05
N ASN A 252 12.56 9.56 17.18
CA ASN A 252 13.57 8.73 17.83
C ASN A 252 14.45 8.03 16.78
N GLU A 253 15.49 8.71 16.32
CA GLU A 253 16.39 8.24 15.27
C GLU A 253 17.20 6.97 15.64
N GLU A 254 17.36 6.69 16.91
CA GLU A 254 18.07 5.51 17.38
C GLU A 254 17.23 4.22 17.31
N GLN A 255 15.91 4.35 17.15
CA GLN A 255 15.06 3.16 17.03
C GLN A 255 15.42 2.33 15.77
N PRO A 256 15.52 1.01 15.91
CA PRO A 256 15.78 0.12 14.77
C PRO A 256 14.80 0.30 13.62
N SER A 257 13.53 0.60 13.94
CA SER A 257 12.49 0.88 12.95
C SER A 257 12.79 2.12 12.09
N ILE A 258 13.30 3.19 12.70
CA ILE A 258 13.65 4.41 11.98
C ILE A 258 14.89 4.19 11.11
N LYS A 259 15.89 3.49 11.64
CA LYS A 259 17.06 3.07 10.84
C LYS A 259 16.64 2.22 9.63
N ALA A 260 15.68 1.30 9.82
CA ALA A 260 15.12 0.51 8.72
C ALA A 260 14.45 1.39 7.66
N MET A 261 13.56 2.29 8.07
CA MET A 261 12.87 3.20 7.15
C MET A 261 13.85 4.07 6.37
N LYS A 262 14.86 4.66 7.04
CA LYS A 262 15.92 5.43 6.38
C LYS A 262 16.67 4.60 5.33
N ASN A 263 17.03 3.36 5.65
CA ASN A 263 17.72 2.47 4.72
C ASN A 263 16.83 2.06 3.53
N VAL A 264 15.53 1.80 3.76
CA VAL A 264 14.59 1.50 2.67
C VAL A 264 14.40 2.72 1.76
N GLU A 265 14.27 3.93 2.31
CA GLU A 265 14.17 5.16 1.52
C GLU A 265 15.44 5.39 0.69
N LEU A 266 16.64 5.22 1.27
CA LEU A 266 17.90 5.29 0.53
C LEU A 266 17.94 4.27 -0.60
N LYS A 267 17.57 3.02 -0.32
CA LYS A 267 17.53 1.96 -1.33
C LYS A 267 16.51 2.25 -2.44
N ALA A 268 15.34 2.78 -2.10
CA ALA A 268 14.34 3.19 -3.09
C ALA A 268 14.89 4.28 -4.03
N ASN A 269 15.59 5.27 -3.49
CA ASN A 269 16.22 6.33 -4.29
C ASN A 269 17.36 5.79 -5.17
N GLU A 270 18.19 4.84 -4.68
CA GLU A 270 19.18 4.17 -5.49
C GLU A 270 18.56 3.42 -6.66
N ILE A 271 17.49 2.66 -6.41
CA ILE A 271 16.76 1.92 -7.43
C ILE A 271 16.12 2.90 -8.44
N ALA A 272 15.52 3.97 -7.96
CA ALA A 272 14.93 5.00 -8.80
C ALA A 272 15.96 5.61 -9.76
N LYS A 273 17.15 5.93 -9.26
CA LYS A 273 18.27 6.44 -10.08
C LYS A 273 18.71 5.41 -11.13
N ILE A 274 18.88 4.14 -10.75
CA ILE A 274 19.28 3.07 -11.69
C ILE A 274 18.24 2.90 -12.80
N LEU A 275 16.95 3.01 -12.43
CA LEU A 275 15.84 2.81 -13.35
C LEU A 275 15.44 4.09 -14.09
N ASN A 276 16.04 5.24 -13.78
CA ASN A 276 15.62 6.55 -14.29
C ASN A 276 14.11 6.76 -14.06
N VAL A 277 13.72 6.77 -12.78
CA VAL A 277 12.36 6.90 -12.27
C VAL A 277 12.33 8.02 -11.25
N ASP A 278 11.36 8.91 -11.35
CA ASP A 278 11.20 10.01 -10.38
C ASP A 278 10.69 9.52 -9.04
N VAL A 279 11.00 10.27 -7.97
CA VAL A 279 10.56 9.98 -6.61
C VAL A 279 9.81 11.18 -6.03
N ILE A 280 8.63 10.92 -5.47
CA ILE A 280 7.79 11.91 -4.78
C ILE A 280 7.67 11.52 -3.30
N GLY A 281 7.84 12.50 -2.40
CA GLY A 281 7.66 12.33 -0.96
C GLY A 281 8.88 11.77 -0.23
N SER A 282 8.71 11.47 1.04
CA SER A 282 9.73 10.94 1.96
C SER A 282 9.05 10.30 3.17
N PHE A 283 9.67 9.30 3.80
CA PHE A 283 9.23 8.80 5.10
C PHE A 283 9.38 9.85 6.21
N ASN A 284 10.31 10.82 6.04
CA ASN A 284 10.48 11.91 6.97
C ASN A 284 9.36 12.96 6.82
N PRO A 285 8.48 13.12 7.82
CA PRO A 285 7.38 14.08 7.76
C PRO A 285 7.86 15.54 7.65
N GLU A 286 9.01 15.89 8.22
CA GLU A 286 9.56 17.24 8.17
C GLU A 286 9.95 17.65 6.75
N LYS A 287 10.55 16.73 5.98
CA LYS A 287 10.88 16.96 4.57
C LYS A 287 9.66 17.27 3.74
N VAL A 288 8.54 16.59 4.00
CA VAL A 288 7.26 16.79 3.32
C VAL A 288 6.56 18.07 3.83
N GLY A 289 6.85 18.51 5.04
CA GLY A 289 6.20 19.64 5.72
C GLY A 289 4.90 19.20 6.42
N CYS A 290 4.86 17.96 6.93
CA CYS A 290 3.71 17.41 7.64
C CYS A 290 3.86 17.56 9.16
N TYR A 291 2.76 17.91 9.83
CA TYR A 291 2.67 18.07 11.28
C TYR A 291 1.89 16.95 11.94
N SER A 292 2.07 16.75 13.26
CA SER A 292 1.44 15.64 14.01
C SER A 292 -0.09 15.63 13.91
N ASN A 293 -0.75 16.78 13.80
CA ASN A 293 -2.21 16.86 13.64
C ASN A 293 -2.71 16.46 12.26
N GLU A 294 -1.82 16.28 11.29
CA GLU A 294 -2.12 15.88 9.91
C GLU A 294 -2.03 14.36 9.72
N PHE A 295 -2.04 13.59 10.79
CA PHE A 295 -2.06 12.14 10.77
C PHE A 295 -3.27 11.59 11.54
N MET A 296 -3.83 10.49 11.06
CA MET A 296 -4.89 9.75 11.74
C MET A 296 -4.32 8.82 12.83
N ASP A 297 -3.15 8.23 12.57
CA ASP A 297 -2.41 7.35 13.47
C ASP A 297 -0.89 7.41 13.11
N GLU A 298 -0.13 6.40 13.54
CA GLU A 298 1.33 6.35 13.36
C GLU A 298 1.79 6.37 11.89
N ILE A 299 0.95 5.84 10.98
CA ILE A 299 1.33 5.56 9.59
C ILE A 299 0.37 6.12 8.54
N HIS A 300 -0.82 6.57 8.96
CA HIS A 300 -1.82 7.05 8.02
C HIS A 300 -1.94 8.57 8.08
N ALA A 301 -1.34 9.21 7.08
CA ALA A 301 -1.47 10.64 6.88
C ALA A 301 -2.87 11.02 6.39
N THR A 302 -3.34 12.20 6.76
CA THR A 302 -4.57 12.80 6.21
C THR A 302 -4.31 13.37 4.81
N ASP A 303 -5.37 13.72 4.09
CA ASP A 303 -5.27 14.39 2.80
C ASP A 303 -4.50 15.71 2.86
N LEU A 304 -4.52 16.41 3.99
CA LEU A 304 -3.76 17.64 4.20
C LEU A 304 -2.25 17.40 4.12
N CYS A 305 -1.73 16.38 4.80
CA CYS A 305 -0.33 15.99 4.69
C CYS A 305 -0.03 15.43 3.29
N LEU A 306 -0.87 14.52 2.78
CA LEU A 306 -0.66 13.89 1.48
C LEU A 306 -0.66 14.90 0.32
N SER A 307 -1.38 16.03 0.43
CA SER A 307 -1.34 17.10 -0.58
C SER A 307 0.00 17.83 -0.67
N LYS A 308 0.90 17.62 0.29
CA LYS A 308 2.24 18.20 0.35
C LYS A 308 3.33 17.27 -0.18
N LEU A 309 2.99 16.04 -0.60
CA LEU A 309 3.99 15.05 -1.04
C LEU A 309 4.87 15.56 -2.16
N GLU A 310 4.29 16.33 -3.09
CA GLU A 310 5.01 16.91 -4.23
C GLU A 310 6.00 18.02 -3.85
N ASN A 311 6.03 18.48 -2.58
CA ASN A 311 7.09 19.36 -2.07
C ASN A 311 8.46 18.68 -2.06
N VAL A 312 8.47 17.34 -2.03
CA VAL A 312 9.68 16.53 -2.15
C VAL A 312 9.60 15.80 -3.50
N TYR A 313 10.29 16.31 -4.48
CA TYR A 313 10.35 15.76 -5.82
C TYR A 313 11.82 15.60 -6.25
N VAL A 314 12.22 14.39 -6.56
CA VAL A 314 13.54 14.06 -7.08
C VAL A 314 13.36 13.55 -8.50
N SER A 315 13.79 14.36 -9.46
CA SER A 315 13.86 13.96 -10.87
C SER A 315 15.17 13.20 -11.11
N ASN A 316 15.09 12.06 -11.78
CA ASN A 316 16.22 11.22 -12.13
C ASN A 316 16.36 11.09 -13.65
#